data_e0c94edc60c8b20b7b3b2c06b7e3c160
#
_entry.id   e0c94edc60c8b20b7b3b2c06b7e3c160
#
_cell.length_a   1.000
_cell.length_b   1.000
_cell.length_c   1.000
_cell.angle_alpha   90.00
_cell.angle_beta   90.00
_cell.angle_gamma   90.00
#
_symmetry.space_group_name_H-M   'P 1'
#
loop_
_entity.id
_entity.type
_entity.pdbx_description
1 polymer ?
#
loop_
_entity_poly.entity_id
_entity_poly.type
_entity_poly.pdbx_seq_one_letter_code
_entity_poly.pdbx_strand_id
1 'polypeptide(L)'
;MKMRDYLLEESIQNAIDSGANVWVLGDVHGYYKTLETLLATLELNGDDIVVLLGDLIDRGPRSAQVVKYVRKSDNTHTIRGNHEQMMIDGFDEKSFFKNLNIDSRIWYHNGGIDTEASYIRLYGSEKRAYEEAANDVKWMQQLATEIVLDDWRLVHGGYDQNHDVEGQG
;
A
#
# COMPACT_ATOMS: atom_id res chain seq x y z
N MET A 1 -4.61 -12.33 -9.22
CA MET A 1 -3.87 -11.10 -8.85
C MET A 1 -4.32 -10.00 -9.79
N LYS A 2 -4.71 -8.83 -9.29
CA LYS A 2 -5.08 -7.70 -10.15
C LYS A 2 -3.78 -6.99 -10.54
N MET A 3 -3.39 -7.02 -11.81
CA MET A 3 -2.18 -6.34 -12.27
C MET A 3 -2.42 -4.85 -12.49
N ARG A 4 -3.55 -4.48 -13.11
CA ARG A 4 -3.92 -3.10 -13.44
C ARG A 4 -5.30 -2.75 -12.93
N ASP A 5 -5.53 -1.46 -12.67
CA ASP A 5 -6.83 -0.87 -12.37
C ASP A 5 -7.18 0.18 -13.42
N TYR A 6 -7.83 -0.25 -14.48
CA TYR A 6 -8.17 0.63 -15.62
C TYR A 6 -9.05 1.82 -15.24
N LEU A 7 -9.93 1.67 -14.24
CA LEU A 7 -10.77 2.79 -13.76
C LEU A 7 -9.92 3.82 -12.99
N LEU A 8 -8.97 3.36 -12.20
CA LEU A 8 -8.03 4.24 -11.51
C LEU A 8 -7.10 4.93 -12.52
N GLU A 9 -6.58 4.21 -13.50
CA GLU A 9 -5.74 4.77 -14.56
C GLU A 9 -6.47 5.86 -15.35
N GLU A 10 -7.70 5.60 -15.77
CA GLU A 10 -8.55 6.60 -16.45
C GLU A 10 -8.80 7.83 -15.56
N SER A 11 -9.07 7.63 -14.28
CA SER A 11 -9.26 8.72 -13.31
C SER A 11 -8.02 9.60 -13.18
N ILE A 12 -6.84 8.98 -13.05
CA ILE A 12 -5.57 9.69 -12.92
C ILE A 12 -5.24 10.43 -14.24
N GLN A 13 -5.41 9.76 -15.39
CA GLN A 13 -5.17 10.39 -16.69
C GLN A 13 -6.08 11.62 -16.91
N ASN A 14 -7.36 11.50 -16.58
CA ASN A 14 -8.30 12.61 -16.67
C ASN A 14 -7.93 13.78 -15.75
N ALA A 15 -7.40 13.52 -14.56
CA ALA A 15 -6.88 14.55 -13.66
C ALA A 15 -5.68 15.29 -14.29
N ILE A 16 -4.72 14.56 -14.86
CA ILE A 16 -3.58 15.15 -15.60
C ILE A 16 -4.07 16.01 -16.76
N ASP A 17 -4.98 15.50 -17.57
CA ASP A 17 -5.50 16.19 -18.77
C ASP A 17 -6.27 17.47 -18.40
N SER A 18 -6.88 17.51 -17.23
CA SER A 18 -7.53 18.70 -16.68
C SER A 18 -6.60 19.69 -15.99
N GLY A 19 -5.30 19.37 -15.87
CA GLY A 19 -4.29 20.24 -15.28
C GLY A 19 -4.14 20.11 -13.77
N ALA A 20 -4.71 19.09 -13.15
CA ALA A 20 -4.47 18.76 -11.74
C ALA A 20 -3.06 18.18 -11.54
N ASN A 21 -2.50 18.35 -10.34
CA ASN A 21 -1.23 17.73 -10.01
C ASN A 21 -1.43 16.27 -9.60
N VAL A 22 -0.56 15.41 -10.10
CA VAL A 22 -0.45 14.02 -9.64
C VAL A 22 0.90 13.83 -8.95
N TRP A 23 0.85 13.64 -7.65
CA TRP A 23 2.02 13.46 -6.80
C TRP A 23 2.31 11.97 -6.63
N VAL A 24 3.53 11.56 -6.94
CA VAL A 24 3.96 10.17 -6.81
C VAL A 24 4.97 10.06 -5.68
N LEU A 25 4.69 9.24 -4.68
CA LEU A 25 5.51 9.03 -3.50
C LEU A 25 5.96 7.57 -3.43
N GLY A 26 7.21 7.34 -3.04
CA GLY A 26 7.75 6.00 -2.79
C GLY A 26 7.32 5.42 -1.45
N ASP A 27 8.16 4.53 -0.93
CA ASP A 27 7.96 3.77 0.30
C ASP A 27 7.61 4.64 1.51
N VAL A 28 6.58 4.23 2.25
CA VAL A 28 6.13 4.92 3.47
C VAL A 28 6.53 4.17 4.74
N HIS A 29 6.54 2.84 4.68
CA HIS A 29 6.99 1.96 5.76
C HIS A 29 6.48 2.35 7.16
N GLY A 30 5.17 2.61 7.30
CA GLY A 30 4.58 2.91 8.60
C GLY A 30 4.98 4.26 9.21
N TYR A 31 5.70 5.12 8.49
CA TYR A 31 6.07 6.46 8.98
C TYR A 31 4.95 7.49 8.73
N TYR A 32 3.76 7.21 9.31
CA TYR A 32 2.56 8.01 9.12
C TYR A 32 2.75 9.50 9.39
N LYS A 33 3.52 9.86 10.43
CA LYS A 33 3.76 11.27 10.76
C LYS A 33 4.58 12.00 9.68
N THR A 34 5.53 11.30 9.06
CA THR A 34 6.30 11.85 7.94
C THR A 34 5.41 12.04 6.72
N LEU A 35 4.59 11.04 6.39
CA LEU A 35 3.61 11.15 5.32
C LEU A 35 2.63 12.31 5.56
N GLU A 36 2.03 12.42 6.75
CA GLU A 36 1.12 13.48 7.14
C GLU A 36 1.77 14.88 6.97
N THR A 37 3.03 15.03 7.41
CA THR A 37 3.77 16.29 7.26
C THR A 37 4.06 16.60 5.80
N LEU A 38 4.49 15.60 5.01
CA LEU A 38 4.75 15.78 3.58
C LEU A 38 3.48 16.22 2.84
N LEU A 39 2.37 15.52 3.05
CA LEU A 39 1.09 15.87 2.42
C LEU A 39 0.62 17.28 2.79
N ALA A 40 0.85 17.72 4.02
CA ALA A 40 0.55 19.09 4.44
C ALA A 40 1.42 20.13 3.73
N THR A 41 2.65 19.79 3.34
CA THR A 41 3.56 20.69 2.58
C THR A 41 3.24 20.77 1.10
N LEU A 42 2.54 19.80 0.54
CA LEU A 42 2.16 19.80 -0.88
C LEU A 42 1.03 20.79 -1.22
N GLU A 43 0.34 21.32 -0.19
CA GLU A 43 -0.77 22.27 -0.36
C GLU A 43 -1.80 21.78 -1.40
N LEU A 44 -2.17 20.49 -1.30
CA LEU A 44 -3.05 19.83 -2.27
C LEU A 44 -4.37 20.59 -2.42
N ASN A 45 -4.79 20.78 -3.66
CA ASN A 45 -6.13 21.24 -3.97
C ASN A 45 -7.07 20.04 -4.22
N GLY A 46 -8.38 20.33 -4.36
CA GLY A 46 -9.41 19.27 -4.35
C GLY A 46 -9.32 18.27 -5.50
N ASP A 47 -8.67 18.65 -6.60
CA ASP A 47 -8.54 17.82 -7.80
C ASP A 47 -7.18 17.10 -7.88
N ASP A 48 -6.24 17.44 -6.99
CA ASP A 48 -4.92 16.83 -6.96
C ASP A 48 -5.01 15.38 -6.46
N ILE A 49 -4.20 14.52 -7.07
CA ILE A 49 -4.13 13.09 -6.74
C ILE A 49 -2.76 12.75 -6.16
N VAL A 50 -2.75 11.87 -5.16
CA VAL A 50 -1.52 11.29 -4.61
C VAL A 50 -1.50 9.80 -4.91
N VAL A 51 -0.40 9.32 -5.47
CA VAL A 51 -0.16 7.89 -5.73
C VAL A 51 1.05 7.44 -4.92
N LEU A 52 0.83 6.48 -4.03
CA LEU A 52 1.90 5.81 -3.29
C LEU A 52 2.33 4.56 -4.08
N LEU A 53 3.63 4.35 -4.21
CA LEU A 53 4.17 3.23 -4.98
C LEU A 53 4.25 1.90 -4.20
N GLY A 54 3.41 1.74 -3.17
CA GLY A 54 3.42 0.56 -2.30
C GLY A 54 4.32 0.75 -1.08
N ASP A 55 4.59 -0.36 -0.40
CA ASP A 55 5.38 -0.41 0.84
C ASP A 55 4.88 0.58 1.91
N LEU A 56 3.58 0.50 2.16
CA LEU A 56 2.90 1.30 3.18
C LEU A 56 3.26 0.87 4.59
N ILE A 57 3.54 -0.42 4.74
CA ILE A 57 3.67 -1.14 6.01
C ILE A 57 5.11 -1.51 6.34
N ASP A 58 5.28 -2.11 7.52
CA ASP A 58 6.52 -2.65 8.07
C ASP A 58 7.54 -1.59 8.50
N ARG A 59 8.48 -1.98 9.35
CA ARG A 59 9.61 -1.17 9.86
C ARG A 59 9.20 0.01 10.74
N GLY A 60 8.27 0.81 10.28
CA GLY A 60 7.84 2.01 11.01
C GLY A 60 6.70 1.75 12.01
N PRO A 61 6.51 2.66 12.98
CA PRO A 61 5.66 2.39 14.15
C PRO A 61 4.14 2.51 13.89
N ARG A 62 3.69 2.93 12.69
CA ARG A 62 2.29 3.30 12.44
C ARG A 62 1.71 2.77 11.14
N SER A 63 2.08 1.55 10.74
CA SER A 63 1.60 0.90 9.51
C SER A 63 0.07 0.88 9.41
N ALA A 64 -0.62 0.49 10.50
CA ALA A 64 -2.09 0.47 10.53
C ALA A 64 -2.72 1.87 10.30
N GLN A 65 -2.06 2.95 10.76
CA GLN A 65 -2.53 4.31 10.50
C GLN A 65 -2.35 4.71 9.04
N VAL A 66 -1.22 4.33 8.41
CA VAL A 66 -0.98 4.58 6.97
C VAL A 66 -2.04 3.87 6.14
N VAL A 67 -2.25 2.57 6.35
CA VAL A 67 -3.27 1.79 5.63
C VAL A 67 -4.65 2.40 5.81
N LYS A 68 -5.03 2.72 7.06
CA LYS A 68 -6.32 3.34 7.35
C LYS A 68 -6.49 4.71 6.67
N TYR A 69 -5.43 5.50 6.58
CA TYR A 69 -5.46 6.78 5.88
C TYR A 69 -5.72 6.58 4.39
N VAL A 70 -4.92 5.75 3.72
CA VAL A 70 -5.03 5.50 2.28
C VAL A 70 -6.41 4.93 1.91
N ARG A 71 -6.92 3.97 2.68
CA ARG A 71 -8.24 3.38 2.45
C ARG A 71 -9.41 4.34 2.60
N LYS A 72 -9.24 5.44 3.33
CA LYS A 72 -10.29 6.43 3.60
C LYS A 72 -10.16 7.70 2.76
N SER A 73 -9.06 7.84 2.08
CA SER A 73 -8.82 9.00 1.21
C SER A 73 -9.50 8.80 -0.13
N ASP A 74 -10.15 9.84 -0.63
CA ASP A 74 -10.76 9.85 -1.96
C ASP A 74 -9.72 10.17 -3.05
N ASN A 75 -8.63 10.84 -2.69
CA ASN A 75 -7.62 11.32 -3.63
C ASN A 75 -6.21 10.74 -3.39
N THR A 76 -6.07 9.80 -2.46
CA THR A 76 -4.79 9.10 -2.25
C THR A 76 -4.95 7.62 -2.58
N HIS A 77 -4.21 7.17 -3.57
CA HIS A 77 -4.24 5.82 -4.08
C HIS A 77 -2.90 5.13 -3.85
N THR A 78 -2.86 3.82 -4.00
CA THR A 78 -1.62 3.05 -3.89
C THR A 78 -1.63 1.86 -4.82
N ILE A 79 -0.45 1.47 -5.29
CA ILE A 79 -0.22 0.14 -5.84
C ILE A 79 0.30 -0.79 -4.72
N ARG A 80 0.35 -2.09 -5.00
CA ARG A 80 0.88 -3.07 -4.07
C ARG A 80 2.39 -3.17 -4.18
N GLY A 81 3.10 -2.96 -3.07
CA GLY A 81 4.52 -3.22 -2.92
C GLY A 81 4.82 -4.66 -2.47
N ASN A 82 6.09 -4.98 -2.37
CA ASN A 82 6.52 -6.30 -1.89
C ASN A 82 6.24 -6.52 -0.40
N HIS A 83 6.18 -5.48 0.42
CA HIS A 83 5.82 -5.60 1.83
C HIS A 83 4.35 -5.94 2.03
N GLU A 84 3.44 -5.35 1.25
CA GLU A 84 2.03 -5.77 1.22
C GLU A 84 1.92 -7.24 0.78
N GLN A 85 2.69 -7.65 -0.24
CA GLN A 85 2.68 -9.04 -0.70
C GLN A 85 3.19 -9.99 0.39
N MET A 86 4.27 -9.66 1.09
CA MET A 86 4.77 -10.46 2.22
C MET A 86 3.74 -10.60 3.34
N MET A 87 3.00 -9.52 3.65
CA MET A 87 1.90 -9.59 4.62
C MET A 87 0.76 -10.49 4.11
N ILE A 88 0.37 -10.38 2.83
CA ILE A 88 -0.67 -11.24 2.23
C ILE A 88 -0.31 -12.72 2.35
N ASP A 89 0.93 -13.08 2.03
CA ASP A 89 1.39 -14.47 2.02
C ASP A 89 1.63 -15.01 3.44
N GLY A 90 2.09 -14.14 4.34
CA GLY A 90 2.44 -14.50 5.72
C GLY A 90 1.32 -14.40 6.73
N PHE A 91 0.19 -13.76 6.37
CA PHE A 91 -0.93 -13.54 7.29
C PHE A 91 -1.71 -14.83 7.55
N ASP A 92 -1.83 -15.23 8.81
CA ASP A 92 -2.65 -16.38 9.20
C ASP A 92 -3.99 -15.90 9.73
N GLU A 93 -5.10 -16.33 9.10
CA GLU A 93 -6.48 -15.99 9.51
C GLU A 93 -6.85 -16.44 10.93
N LYS A 94 -6.02 -17.21 11.60
CA LYS A 94 -6.32 -17.77 12.93
C LYS A 94 -5.58 -17.09 14.08
N SER A 95 -4.45 -16.45 13.81
CA SER A 95 -3.64 -15.80 14.86
C SER A 95 -2.42 -15.10 14.25
N PHE A 96 -2.09 -13.90 14.72
CA PHE A 96 -0.79 -13.30 14.42
C PHE A 96 0.41 -14.19 14.83
N PHE A 97 0.29 -15.04 15.82
CA PHE A 97 1.44 -15.70 16.46
C PHE A 97 1.50 -17.23 16.45
N LYS A 98 0.43 -17.95 16.09
CA LYS A 98 0.36 -19.39 16.47
C LYS A 98 0.87 -20.40 15.44
N ASN A 99 1.01 -20.06 14.20
CA ASN A 99 1.52 -20.99 13.17
C ASN A 99 2.48 -20.27 12.22
N LEU A 100 3.69 -19.98 12.69
CA LEU A 100 4.75 -19.40 11.86
C LEU A 100 5.14 -20.38 10.75
N ASN A 101 4.48 -20.28 9.59
CA ASN A 101 4.95 -20.88 8.36
C ASN A 101 6.17 -20.10 7.83
N ILE A 102 6.74 -20.54 6.70
CA ILE A 102 7.93 -19.90 6.14
C ILE A 102 7.63 -18.45 5.70
N ASP A 103 6.45 -18.19 5.14
CA ASP A 103 6.07 -16.89 4.60
C ASP A 103 5.86 -15.86 5.72
N SER A 104 5.22 -16.25 6.82
CA SER A 104 5.09 -15.40 8.00
C SER A 104 6.45 -15.07 8.63
N ARG A 105 7.40 -16.01 8.62
CA ARG A 105 8.78 -15.75 9.11
C ARG A 105 9.50 -14.75 8.23
N ILE A 106 9.35 -14.85 6.90
CA ILE A 106 9.92 -13.91 5.94
C ILE A 106 9.33 -12.52 6.20
N TRP A 107 8.02 -12.40 6.31
CA TRP A 107 7.36 -11.13 6.59
C TRP A 107 7.83 -10.51 7.92
N TYR A 108 7.82 -11.28 9.01
CA TYR A 108 8.28 -10.79 10.32
C TYR A 108 9.74 -10.34 10.32
N HIS A 109 10.63 -11.08 9.61
CA HIS A 109 12.03 -10.70 9.48
C HIS A 109 12.21 -9.36 8.72
N ASN A 110 11.29 -9.03 7.83
CA ASN A 110 11.29 -7.80 7.05
C ASN A 110 10.56 -6.62 7.72
N GLY A 111 10.11 -6.75 8.95
CA GLY A 111 9.49 -5.67 9.74
C GLY A 111 8.00 -5.86 10.03
N GLY A 112 7.42 -7.00 9.69
CA GLY A 112 6.01 -7.32 9.97
C GLY A 112 5.65 -7.27 11.46
N ILE A 113 6.62 -7.47 12.36
CA ILE A 113 6.43 -7.32 13.81
C ILE A 113 5.99 -5.89 14.16
N ASP A 114 6.57 -4.88 13.52
CA ASP A 114 6.20 -3.47 13.74
C ASP A 114 4.78 -3.18 13.23
N THR A 115 4.42 -3.81 12.11
CA THR A 115 3.05 -3.73 11.56
C THR A 115 2.05 -4.30 12.54
N GLU A 116 2.24 -5.52 13.02
CA GLU A 116 1.39 -6.13 14.03
C GLU A 116 1.26 -5.26 15.28
N ALA A 117 2.38 -4.81 15.85
CA ALA A 117 2.40 -3.93 17.00
C ALA A 117 1.62 -2.62 16.75
N SER A 118 1.65 -2.10 15.52
CA SER A 118 0.90 -0.91 15.13
C SER A 118 -0.61 -1.13 15.12
N TYR A 119 -1.08 -2.30 14.65
CA TYR A 119 -2.49 -2.68 14.71
C TYR A 119 -2.98 -2.82 16.15
N ILE A 120 -2.24 -3.54 17.00
CA ILE A 120 -2.60 -3.68 18.42
C ILE A 120 -2.70 -2.31 19.10
N ARG A 121 -1.73 -1.44 18.84
CA ARG A 121 -1.73 -0.07 19.40
C ARG A 121 -2.91 0.77 18.93
N LEU A 122 -3.28 0.65 17.64
CA LEU A 122 -4.38 1.44 17.07
C LEU A 122 -5.76 0.97 17.55
N TYR A 123 -5.96 -0.34 17.65
CA TYR A 123 -7.28 -0.94 17.92
C TYR A 123 -7.49 -1.40 19.35
N GLY A 124 -6.44 -1.38 20.19
CA GLY A 124 -6.54 -1.54 21.65
C GLY A 124 -6.70 -2.98 22.15
N SER A 125 -6.88 -3.96 21.26
CA SER A 125 -6.90 -5.38 21.62
C SER A 125 -6.40 -6.24 20.45
N GLU A 126 -5.78 -7.37 20.75
CA GLU A 126 -5.30 -8.33 19.73
C GLU A 126 -6.43 -8.80 18.82
N LYS A 127 -7.58 -9.16 19.38
CA LYS A 127 -8.72 -9.64 18.61
C LYS A 127 -9.17 -8.62 17.57
N ARG A 128 -9.37 -7.36 17.99
CA ARG A 128 -9.82 -6.29 17.10
C ARG A 128 -8.75 -5.92 16.09
N ALA A 129 -7.50 -5.87 16.52
CA ALA A 129 -6.36 -5.62 15.64
C ALA A 129 -6.28 -6.66 14.53
N TYR A 130 -6.49 -7.91 14.88
CA TYR A 130 -6.50 -9.03 13.96
C TYR A 130 -7.65 -8.94 12.95
N GLU A 131 -8.88 -8.69 13.41
CA GLU A 131 -10.05 -8.52 12.54
C GLU A 131 -9.85 -7.41 11.51
N GLU A 132 -9.29 -6.28 11.94
CA GLU A 132 -9.00 -5.14 11.07
C GLU A 132 -7.84 -5.45 10.10
N ALA A 133 -6.78 -6.10 10.57
CA ALA A 133 -5.68 -6.53 9.70
C ALA A 133 -6.15 -7.51 8.63
N ALA A 134 -7.04 -8.46 8.97
CA ALA A 134 -7.64 -9.38 8.00
C ALA A 134 -8.44 -8.65 6.91
N ASN A 135 -9.16 -7.59 7.29
CA ASN A 135 -9.88 -6.75 6.33
C ASN A 135 -8.91 -5.96 5.43
N ASP A 136 -7.82 -5.48 6.01
CA ASP A 136 -6.80 -4.74 5.26
C ASP A 136 -6.02 -5.67 4.31
N VAL A 137 -5.72 -6.91 4.70
CA VAL A 137 -5.14 -7.92 3.81
C VAL A 137 -6.04 -8.20 2.61
N LYS A 138 -7.36 -8.36 2.82
CA LYS A 138 -8.31 -8.53 1.72
C LYS A 138 -8.33 -7.33 0.77
N TRP A 139 -8.17 -6.13 1.29
CA TRP A 139 -8.06 -4.93 0.48
C TRP A 139 -6.73 -4.90 -0.28
N MET A 140 -5.59 -5.22 0.37
CA MET A 140 -4.27 -5.29 -0.27
C MET A 140 -4.25 -6.30 -1.43
N GLN A 141 -4.97 -7.42 -1.31
CA GLN A 141 -5.09 -8.42 -2.38
C GLN A 141 -5.74 -7.86 -3.66
N GLN A 142 -6.52 -6.78 -3.54
CA GLN A 142 -7.21 -6.13 -4.66
C GLN A 142 -6.40 -4.99 -5.29
N LEU A 143 -5.31 -4.56 -4.67
CA LEU A 143 -4.45 -3.51 -5.19
C LEU A 143 -3.81 -3.94 -6.52
N ALA A 144 -3.77 -3.02 -7.46
CA ALA A 144 -2.97 -3.16 -8.67
C ALA A 144 -1.47 -3.20 -8.32
N THR A 145 -0.66 -3.80 -9.18
CA THR A 145 0.81 -3.79 -9.04
C THR A 145 1.47 -2.73 -9.91
N GLU A 146 0.68 -2.11 -10.80
CA GLU A 146 1.13 -1.02 -11.67
C GLU A 146 -0.01 -0.10 -12.05
N ILE A 147 0.34 1.09 -12.50
CA ILE A 147 -0.53 2.08 -13.13
C ILE A 147 0.13 2.49 -14.45
N VAL A 148 -0.61 2.40 -15.54
CA VAL A 148 -0.12 2.79 -16.88
C VAL A 148 -0.93 3.98 -17.36
N LEU A 149 -0.24 5.07 -17.62
CA LEU A 149 -0.76 6.32 -18.16
C LEU A 149 -0.14 6.56 -19.55
N ASP A 150 -0.58 7.56 -20.25
CA ASP A 150 -0.11 7.84 -21.62
C ASP A 150 1.41 7.98 -21.69
N ASP A 151 2.00 8.79 -20.80
CA ASP A 151 3.44 9.06 -20.78
C ASP A 151 4.18 8.41 -19.60
N TRP A 152 3.47 7.74 -18.68
CA TRP A 152 4.04 7.24 -17.43
C TRP A 152 3.62 5.81 -17.13
N ARG A 153 4.53 5.06 -16.54
CA ARG A 153 4.25 3.78 -15.93
C ARG A 153 4.77 3.77 -14.51
N LEU A 154 3.87 3.62 -13.56
CA LEU A 154 4.18 3.60 -12.14
C LEU A 154 4.23 2.17 -11.66
N VAL A 155 5.35 1.77 -11.08
CA VAL A 155 5.61 0.44 -10.53
C VAL A 155 6.35 0.57 -9.21
N HIS A 156 6.19 -0.39 -8.30
CA HIS A 156 6.93 -0.39 -7.05
C HIS A 156 8.39 -0.75 -7.24
N GLY A 157 8.67 -1.78 -8.04
CA GLY A 157 10.02 -2.28 -8.29
C GLY A 157 10.53 -1.95 -9.68
N GLY A 158 11.49 -2.74 -10.15
CA GLY A 158 12.02 -2.63 -11.51
C GLY A 158 11.00 -3.05 -12.56
N TYR A 159 11.17 -2.55 -13.77
CA TYR A 159 10.41 -2.92 -14.94
C TYR A 159 11.35 -3.40 -16.05
N ASP A 160 11.12 -4.62 -16.56
CA ASP A 160 11.85 -5.13 -17.72
C ASP A 160 11.09 -4.79 -19.00
N GLN A 161 11.66 -3.88 -19.79
CA GLN A 161 11.07 -3.43 -21.07
C GLN A 161 10.99 -4.53 -22.14
N ASN A 162 11.72 -5.64 -21.97
CA ASN A 162 11.76 -6.74 -22.96
C ASN A 162 10.72 -7.83 -22.68
N HIS A 163 9.99 -7.73 -21.55
CA HIS A 163 8.94 -8.67 -21.21
C HIS A 163 7.60 -7.95 -21.17
N ASP A 164 6.58 -8.57 -21.74
CA ASP A 164 5.21 -8.11 -21.57
C ASP A 164 4.84 -8.15 -20.08
N VAL A 165 3.95 -7.24 -19.69
CA VAL A 165 3.48 -7.07 -18.31
C VAL A 165 3.05 -8.38 -17.65
N GLU A 166 2.47 -9.30 -18.42
CA GLU A 166 2.02 -10.61 -17.97
C GLU A 166 3.15 -11.57 -17.54
N GLY A 167 4.40 -11.27 -17.92
CA GLY A 167 5.59 -12.08 -17.60
C GLY A 167 6.42 -11.57 -16.43
N GLN A 168 6.01 -10.46 -15.77
CA GLN A 168 6.76 -9.81 -14.68
C GLN A 168 6.14 -10.11 -13.31
N GLY A 169 5.77 -11.33 -13.05
CA GLY A 169 5.21 -11.79 -11.77
C GLY A 169 6.19 -12.58 -10.93
#